data_ebfa8ec2ee3adf76388b880b31dfa651
#
_entry.id   ebfa8ec2ee3adf76388b880b31dfa651
#
_cell.length_a   1.000
_cell.length_b   1.000
_cell.length_c   1.000
_cell.angle_alpha   90.00
_cell.angle_beta   90.00
_cell.angle_gamma   90.00
#
_symmetry.space_group_name_H-M   'P 1'
#
loop_
_entity.id
_entity.type
_entity.pdbx_description
1 polymer ?
#
loop_
_entity_poly.entity_id
_entity_poly.type
_entity_poly.pdbx_seq_one_letter_code
_entity_poly.pdbx_strand_id
1 'polypeptide(L)'
;MLRLLATEITLLIAFVICGSGASAQESSLSRSDYNSGHDHEQVAAPDSESHGNAVAFRAPDPYDLEELYRQTKVACPGTALSCLVEQFQSVTARHGPRAAIDLFTLLKNRGDIDPGVDDHHIVHHIGHETAMVFGPSAQALALCPTSYNYGCLHGFFQHAFGMGEITEKAAAKMCDNLWRDPSLPFKTGQSCYHGLGHGIMVHADYILPKALKMCDKLNWLPARRACWQGVFMENVDAALEGREQKGGFTFERPLAPCEQLNEKYQYQCFINHSAWLMKVYHRDVSQAAQACLKAPTASVTACLESVGLLATSSTWQPALLRTDERKTLLEDGWTICQRFPEASRGQCVIAALDNLMNSGSVDIQQARAFCGIVGENYRTACLDRIGGDLRYLATQAEQDSYRQGKTLH
;
A
#
# COMPACT_ATOMS: atom_id res chain seq x y z
N MET A 1 0.93 -71.84 13.46
CA MET A 1 1.36 -72.73 12.36
C MET A 1 1.45 -71.89 11.10
N LEU A 2 2.63 -71.94 10.48
CA LEU A 2 3.09 -71.65 9.13
C LEU A 2 2.75 -70.20 8.59
N ARG A 3 3.74 -69.31 8.48
CA ARG A 3 4.97 -69.22 7.66
C ARG A 3 4.72 -69.02 6.14
N LEU A 4 5.20 -67.84 5.64
CA LEU A 4 6.03 -67.62 4.43
C LEU A 4 5.24 -67.33 3.14
N LEU A 5 5.61 -66.46 2.21
CA LEU A 5 6.87 -65.82 1.81
C LEU A 5 6.59 -64.63 0.92
N ALA A 6 7.57 -63.74 0.86
CA ALA A 6 7.71 -62.58 -0.02
C ALA A 6 7.79 -62.94 -1.51
N THR A 7 7.51 -62.01 -2.39
CA THR A 7 8.33 -61.77 -3.60
C THR A 7 8.07 -60.36 -4.17
N GLU A 8 9.16 -59.63 -4.34
CA GLU A 8 9.28 -58.38 -5.10
C GLU A 8 8.99 -58.62 -6.58
N ILE A 9 8.34 -57.66 -7.24
CA ILE A 9 8.51 -57.47 -8.70
C ILE A 9 8.59 -55.98 -8.97
N THR A 10 9.79 -55.52 -9.27
CA THR A 10 10.12 -54.22 -9.89
C THR A 10 9.65 -54.25 -11.34
N LEU A 11 8.86 -53.27 -11.75
CA LEU A 11 8.62 -53.00 -13.17
C LEU A 11 8.83 -51.54 -13.48
N LEU A 12 9.96 -51.25 -14.10
CA LEU A 12 10.25 -50.00 -14.82
C LEU A 12 9.36 -49.93 -16.07
N ILE A 13 8.54 -48.88 -16.19
CA ILE A 13 8.00 -48.50 -17.49
C ILE A 13 8.29 -47.01 -17.69
N ALA A 14 9.24 -46.75 -18.61
CA ALA A 14 9.48 -45.44 -19.19
C ALA A 14 8.34 -45.09 -20.15
N PHE A 15 7.63 -43.99 -19.91
CA PHE A 15 6.78 -43.37 -20.93
C PHE A 15 7.32 -41.96 -21.24
N VAL A 16 7.93 -41.89 -22.43
CA VAL A 16 8.18 -40.62 -23.14
C VAL A 16 6.82 -40.14 -23.67
N ILE A 17 6.31 -39.04 -23.17
CA ILE A 17 5.25 -38.32 -23.83
C ILE A 17 5.71 -36.87 -24.01
N CYS A 18 6.01 -36.48 -25.24
CA CYS A 18 5.99 -35.10 -25.70
C CYS A 18 4.57 -34.55 -25.53
N GLY A 19 4.43 -33.58 -24.65
CA GLY A 19 3.18 -32.82 -24.48
C GLY A 19 3.56 -31.35 -24.26
N SER A 20 3.37 -30.55 -25.31
CA SER A 20 3.44 -29.10 -25.28
C SER A 20 2.42 -28.55 -24.28
N GLY A 21 2.85 -28.27 -23.06
CA GLY A 21 2.12 -27.53 -22.06
C GLY A 21 2.73 -26.15 -21.96
N ALA A 22 2.05 -25.13 -22.47
CA ALA A 22 2.35 -23.75 -22.17
C ALA A 22 2.16 -23.57 -20.66
N SER A 23 3.26 -23.54 -19.92
CA SER A 23 3.24 -23.07 -18.54
C SER A 23 2.96 -21.57 -18.58
N ALA A 24 1.81 -21.18 -18.06
CA ALA A 24 1.60 -19.80 -17.65
C ALA A 24 2.69 -19.49 -16.60
N GLN A 25 3.69 -18.78 -17.04
CA GLN A 25 4.75 -18.25 -16.20
C GLN A 25 4.07 -17.21 -15.31
N GLU A 26 3.85 -17.52 -14.04
CA GLU A 26 3.48 -16.54 -13.03
C GLU A 26 4.55 -15.45 -13.05
N SER A 27 4.20 -14.31 -13.63
CA SER A 27 5.02 -13.10 -13.53
C SER A 27 4.81 -12.50 -12.13
N SER A 28 5.29 -13.19 -11.11
CA SER A 28 5.63 -12.54 -9.86
C SER A 28 6.87 -11.72 -10.14
N LEU A 29 6.70 -10.46 -10.54
CA LEU A 29 7.76 -9.47 -10.43
C LEU A 29 8.13 -9.41 -8.96
N SER A 30 9.20 -10.13 -8.60
CA SER A 30 9.78 -9.97 -7.28
C SER A 30 10.35 -8.56 -7.25
N ARG A 31 9.99 -7.79 -6.23
CA ARG A 31 10.58 -6.47 -5.97
C ARG A 31 12.12 -6.51 -5.84
N SER A 32 12.74 -7.69 -5.92
CA SER A 32 14.20 -7.88 -5.93
C SER A 32 14.89 -7.26 -7.13
N ASP A 33 14.18 -7.03 -8.25
CA ASP A 33 14.80 -6.46 -9.45
C ASP A 33 15.08 -4.96 -9.34
N TYR A 34 14.54 -4.29 -8.30
CA TYR A 34 14.78 -2.86 -8.06
C TYR A 34 16.07 -2.59 -7.26
N ASN A 35 16.61 -3.58 -6.55
CA ASN A 35 17.76 -3.39 -5.65
C ASN A 35 19.13 -3.74 -6.30
N SER A 36 19.20 -4.07 -7.57
CA SER A 36 20.44 -4.51 -8.23
C SER A 36 21.32 -3.37 -8.75
N GLY A 37 21.37 -2.23 -8.05
CA GLY A 37 22.20 -1.11 -8.53
C GLY A 37 22.84 -0.20 -7.50
N HIS A 38 22.53 -0.32 -6.22
CA HIS A 38 23.12 0.54 -5.20
C HIS A 38 23.59 -0.27 -4.00
N ASP A 39 24.87 -0.70 -4.05
CA ASP A 39 25.61 -1.09 -2.87
C ASP A 39 25.66 0.13 -1.92
N HIS A 40 24.90 0.10 -0.85
CA HIS A 40 24.98 1.09 0.22
C HIS A 40 26.26 0.85 1.02
N GLU A 41 27.33 1.45 0.57
CA GLU A 41 28.50 1.68 1.42
C GLU A 41 28.06 2.56 2.61
N GLN A 42 28.23 2.05 3.82
CA GLN A 42 27.88 2.76 5.05
C GLN A 42 28.75 4.02 5.16
N VAL A 43 28.24 5.16 4.70
CA VAL A 43 28.84 6.45 4.98
C VAL A 43 28.41 6.84 6.40
N ALA A 44 29.36 6.89 7.32
CA ALA A 44 29.19 7.44 8.65
C ALA A 44 28.61 8.86 8.55
N ALA A 45 27.59 9.15 9.35
CA ALA A 45 26.97 10.46 9.39
C ALA A 45 28.04 11.53 9.72
N PRO A 46 28.19 12.57 8.90
CA PRO A 46 29.02 13.70 9.29
C PRO A 46 28.19 14.60 10.23
N ASP A 47 28.68 14.78 11.44
CA ASP A 47 28.36 15.96 12.22
C ASP A 47 28.91 17.19 11.51
N SER A 48 28.07 17.88 10.78
CA SER A 48 28.29 19.30 10.44
C SER A 48 27.10 19.82 9.63
N GLU A 49 26.71 21.04 9.92
CA GLU A 49 25.87 21.92 9.09
C GLU A 49 26.49 22.06 7.68
N SER A 50 26.26 21.09 6.82
CA SER A 50 26.58 21.27 5.39
C SER A 50 25.38 21.92 4.74
N HIS A 51 25.50 23.19 4.42
CA HIS A 51 24.67 23.85 3.44
C HIS A 51 24.86 23.14 2.09
N GLY A 52 24.12 22.07 1.86
CA GLY A 52 23.99 21.48 0.56
C GLY A 52 23.48 22.57 -0.39
N ASN A 53 24.12 22.76 -1.52
CA ASN A 53 23.64 23.63 -2.59
C ASN A 53 22.20 23.26 -2.88
N ALA A 54 21.27 24.09 -2.44
CA ALA A 54 19.86 23.90 -2.74
C ALA A 54 19.70 23.85 -4.26
N VAL A 55 19.33 22.70 -4.79
CA VAL A 55 19.01 22.57 -6.22
C VAL A 55 17.90 23.59 -6.48
N ALA A 56 18.16 24.55 -7.35
CA ALA A 56 17.17 25.56 -7.68
C ALA A 56 15.95 24.85 -8.31
N PHE A 57 14.77 25.06 -7.72
CA PHE A 57 13.53 24.48 -8.23
C PHE A 57 13.34 24.84 -9.70
N ARG A 58 13.27 23.84 -10.55
CA ARG A 58 12.96 23.97 -11.97
C ARG A 58 11.50 23.60 -12.19
N ALA A 59 10.74 24.45 -12.86
CA ALA A 59 9.39 24.11 -13.26
C ALA A 59 9.40 22.97 -14.31
N PRO A 60 8.46 22.01 -14.23
CA PRO A 60 8.30 20.98 -15.25
C PRO A 60 8.02 21.58 -16.64
N ASP A 61 8.54 20.93 -17.69
CA ASP A 61 8.26 21.31 -19.07
C ASP A 61 6.81 20.93 -19.45
N PRO A 62 6.14 21.67 -20.33
CA PRO A 62 4.82 21.28 -20.85
C PRO A 62 4.91 19.93 -21.61
N TYR A 63 3.81 19.22 -21.74
CA TYR A 63 3.76 17.92 -22.41
C TYR A 63 2.50 17.75 -23.26
N ASP A 64 2.62 16.88 -24.28
CA ASP A 64 1.51 16.30 -25.04
C ASP A 64 1.38 14.84 -24.63
N LEU A 65 0.24 14.50 -24.03
CA LEU A 65 0.00 13.16 -23.48
C LEU A 65 -0.02 12.06 -24.54
N GLU A 66 -0.58 12.34 -25.72
CA GLU A 66 -0.60 11.38 -26.83
C GLU A 66 0.81 11.16 -27.42
N GLU A 67 1.64 12.19 -27.46
CA GLU A 67 3.04 12.08 -27.85
C GLU A 67 3.82 11.22 -26.84
N LEU A 68 3.68 11.49 -25.53
CA LEU A 68 4.30 10.67 -24.49
C LEU A 68 3.89 9.21 -24.58
N TYR A 69 2.60 8.95 -24.82
CA TYR A 69 2.10 7.59 -25.03
C TYR A 69 2.79 6.91 -26.22
N ARG A 70 2.87 7.58 -27.39
CA ARG A 70 3.51 7.01 -28.59
C ARG A 70 4.99 6.73 -28.35
N GLN A 71 5.71 7.65 -27.71
CA GLN A 71 7.13 7.49 -27.36
C GLN A 71 7.33 6.29 -26.44
N THR A 72 6.48 6.16 -25.40
CA THR A 72 6.52 5.04 -24.46
C THR A 72 6.26 3.71 -25.15
N LYS A 73 5.30 3.63 -26.08
CA LYS A 73 5.02 2.40 -26.84
C LYS A 73 6.18 2.01 -27.78
N VAL A 74 6.92 2.98 -28.28
CA VAL A 74 8.14 2.73 -29.08
C VAL A 74 9.29 2.25 -28.18
N ALA A 75 9.49 2.89 -27.04
CA ALA A 75 10.55 2.55 -26.09
C ALA A 75 10.30 1.19 -25.39
N CYS A 76 9.03 0.90 -25.06
CA CYS A 76 8.58 -0.32 -24.42
C CYS A 76 7.57 -1.05 -25.30
N PRO A 77 8.01 -1.76 -26.37
CA PRO A 77 7.10 -2.42 -27.31
C PRO A 77 6.31 -3.58 -26.70
N GLY A 78 6.75 -4.10 -25.54
CA GLY A 78 6.03 -5.03 -24.70
C GLY A 78 5.38 -4.31 -23.51
N THR A 79 4.74 -5.08 -22.64
CA THR A 79 4.10 -4.59 -21.41
C THR A 79 4.96 -4.85 -20.16
N ALA A 80 6.29 -4.97 -20.34
CA ALA A 80 7.21 -5.18 -19.21
C ALA A 80 7.15 -3.99 -18.25
N LEU A 81 6.73 -4.24 -17.02
CA LEU A 81 6.48 -3.19 -16.02
C LEU A 81 7.77 -2.42 -15.67
N SER A 82 8.91 -3.09 -15.64
CA SER A 82 10.21 -2.44 -15.40
C SER A 82 10.51 -1.36 -16.44
N CYS A 83 10.31 -1.67 -17.73
CA CYS A 83 10.46 -0.69 -18.81
C CYS A 83 9.50 0.49 -18.66
N LEU A 84 8.23 0.23 -18.30
CA LEU A 84 7.25 1.30 -18.10
C LEU A 84 7.61 2.18 -16.90
N VAL A 85 8.13 1.61 -15.81
CA VAL A 85 8.60 2.37 -14.65
C VAL A 85 9.75 3.31 -15.02
N GLU A 86 10.73 2.84 -15.80
CA GLU A 86 11.80 3.69 -16.32
C GLU A 86 11.27 4.85 -17.19
N GLN A 87 10.23 4.59 -18.00
CA GLN A 87 9.57 5.65 -18.76
C GLN A 87 8.87 6.66 -17.85
N PHE A 88 8.15 6.20 -16.81
CA PHE A 88 7.52 7.11 -15.84
C PHE A 88 8.55 7.96 -15.12
N GLN A 89 9.71 7.43 -14.76
CA GLN A 89 10.81 8.18 -14.17
C GLN A 89 11.35 9.25 -15.16
N SER A 90 11.61 8.86 -16.40
CA SER A 90 12.06 9.78 -17.44
C SER A 90 11.07 10.91 -17.72
N VAL A 91 9.77 10.59 -17.78
CA VAL A 91 8.69 11.58 -17.95
C VAL A 91 8.60 12.49 -16.73
N THR A 92 8.69 11.93 -15.51
CA THR A 92 8.72 12.71 -14.27
C THR A 92 9.87 13.70 -14.27
N ALA A 93 11.08 13.26 -14.61
CA ALA A 93 12.26 14.11 -14.62
C ALA A 93 12.14 15.31 -15.58
N ARG A 94 11.41 15.17 -16.67
CA ARG A 94 11.26 16.21 -17.69
C ARG A 94 9.99 17.04 -17.52
N HIS A 95 8.87 16.37 -17.33
CA HIS A 95 7.52 16.94 -17.39
C HIS A 95 6.79 16.94 -16.05
N GLY A 96 7.44 16.47 -14.98
CA GLY A 96 6.88 16.40 -13.64
C GLY A 96 5.94 15.20 -13.39
N PRO A 97 5.57 14.97 -12.11
CA PRO A 97 4.82 13.78 -11.70
C PRO A 97 3.42 13.71 -12.31
N ARG A 98 2.77 14.85 -12.58
CA ARG A 98 1.45 14.87 -13.21
C ARG A 98 1.47 14.21 -14.58
N ALA A 99 2.46 14.56 -15.43
CA ALA A 99 2.59 13.98 -16.76
C ALA A 99 2.79 12.45 -16.71
N ALA A 100 3.62 11.98 -15.78
CA ALA A 100 3.86 10.55 -15.61
C ALA A 100 2.61 9.80 -15.12
N ILE A 101 1.83 10.40 -14.21
CA ILE A 101 0.59 9.82 -13.71
C ILE A 101 -0.50 9.83 -14.78
N ASP A 102 -0.60 10.90 -15.58
CA ASP A 102 -1.54 10.96 -16.70
C ASP A 102 -1.20 9.91 -17.77
N LEU A 103 0.08 9.71 -18.06
CA LEU A 103 0.58 8.66 -18.95
C LEU A 103 0.27 7.25 -18.40
N PHE A 104 0.53 7.01 -17.12
CA PHE A 104 0.18 5.75 -16.45
C PHE A 104 -1.32 5.46 -16.56
N THR A 105 -2.14 6.48 -16.27
CA THR A 105 -3.60 6.38 -16.38
C THR A 105 -4.06 6.07 -17.80
N LEU A 106 -3.44 6.71 -18.80
CA LEU A 106 -3.75 6.47 -20.22
C LEU A 106 -3.39 5.05 -20.66
N LEU A 107 -2.19 4.56 -20.31
CA LEU A 107 -1.74 3.20 -20.59
C LEU A 107 -2.68 2.16 -19.97
N LYS A 108 -3.08 2.38 -18.70
CA LYS A 108 -4.03 1.51 -18.01
C LYS A 108 -5.39 1.48 -18.68
N ASN A 109 -5.94 2.65 -19.03
CA ASN A 109 -7.23 2.76 -19.72
C ASN A 109 -7.24 2.12 -21.11
N ARG A 110 -6.08 2.05 -21.76
CA ARG A 110 -5.91 1.38 -23.07
C ARG A 110 -5.58 -0.11 -22.95
N GLY A 111 -5.47 -0.64 -21.74
CA GLY A 111 -5.17 -2.06 -21.50
C GLY A 111 -3.71 -2.44 -21.75
N ASP A 112 -2.80 -1.47 -21.76
CA ASP A 112 -1.35 -1.70 -21.90
C ASP A 112 -0.68 -2.09 -20.57
N ILE A 113 -1.38 -1.97 -19.46
CA ILE A 113 -0.93 -2.35 -18.12
C ILE A 113 -1.90 -3.39 -17.57
N ASP A 114 -1.35 -4.47 -17.00
CA ASP A 114 -2.14 -5.52 -16.36
C ASP A 114 -3.02 -4.93 -15.24
N PRO A 115 -4.32 -5.22 -15.21
CA PRO A 115 -5.22 -4.74 -14.16
C PRO A 115 -4.82 -5.12 -12.73
N GLY A 116 -4.03 -6.18 -12.56
CA GLY A 116 -3.51 -6.64 -11.26
C GLY A 116 -2.29 -5.88 -10.76
N VAL A 117 -1.73 -4.94 -11.55
CA VAL A 117 -0.63 -4.08 -11.10
C VAL A 117 -1.10 -3.18 -9.97
N ASP A 118 -0.28 -3.07 -8.93
CA ASP A 118 -0.53 -2.16 -7.82
C ASP A 118 -0.28 -0.70 -8.24
N ASP A 119 -1.36 -0.02 -8.58
CA ASP A 119 -1.36 1.37 -9.05
C ASP A 119 -0.68 2.31 -8.04
N HIS A 120 -0.99 2.12 -6.77
CA HIS A 120 -0.47 2.94 -5.69
C HIS A 120 1.06 2.82 -5.59
N HIS A 121 1.58 1.61 -5.72
CA HIS A 121 3.01 1.34 -5.70
C HIS A 121 3.74 1.95 -6.90
N ILE A 122 3.16 1.88 -8.11
CA ILE A 122 3.74 2.55 -9.29
C ILE A 122 3.85 4.06 -9.06
N VAL A 123 2.85 4.67 -8.45
CA VAL A 123 2.85 6.11 -8.18
C VAL A 123 3.85 6.49 -7.07
N HIS A 124 4.25 5.57 -6.18
CA HIS A 124 5.40 5.78 -5.28
C HIS A 124 6.70 6.01 -6.06
N HIS A 125 6.99 5.23 -7.13
CA HIS A 125 8.18 5.45 -7.95
C HIS A 125 8.19 6.83 -8.59
N ILE A 126 7.03 7.33 -9.03
CA ILE A 126 6.90 8.69 -9.58
C ILE A 126 7.18 9.74 -8.49
N GLY A 127 6.71 9.52 -7.28
CA GLY A 127 6.96 10.39 -6.14
C GLY A 127 8.42 10.43 -5.71
N HIS A 128 9.06 9.27 -5.68
CA HIS A 128 10.49 9.11 -5.42
C HIS A 128 11.33 9.92 -6.42
N GLU A 129 11.06 9.74 -7.72
CA GLU A 129 11.71 10.50 -8.79
C GLU A 129 11.46 12.01 -8.67
N THR A 130 10.26 12.40 -8.22
CA THR A 130 9.92 13.81 -8.01
C THR A 130 10.82 14.45 -6.95
N ALA A 131 11.04 13.78 -5.82
CA ALA A 131 11.93 14.28 -4.77
C ALA A 131 13.38 14.34 -5.24
N MET A 132 13.83 13.32 -5.98
CA MET A 132 15.19 13.22 -6.50
C MET A 132 15.50 14.33 -7.51
N VAL A 133 14.59 14.60 -8.44
CA VAL A 133 14.85 15.54 -9.55
C VAL A 133 14.57 17.00 -9.17
N PHE A 134 13.46 17.26 -8.44
CA PHE A 134 13.03 18.62 -8.12
C PHE A 134 13.49 19.08 -6.72
N GLY A 135 14.20 18.19 -6.00
CA GLY A 135 14.69 18.42 -4.64
C GLY A 135 13.60 18.25 -3.58
N PRO A 136 13.99 18.02 -2.32
CA PRO A 136 13.08 17.72 -1.22
C PRO A 136 12.47 19.00 -0.62
N SER A 137 11.71 19.75 -1.40
CA SER A 137 11.12 21.04 -1.03
C SER A 137 9.58 21.01 -1.02
N ALA A 138 8.97 21.98 -0.35
CA ALA A 138 7.51 22.14 -0.37
C ALA A 138 6.99 22.43 -1.80
N GLN A 139 7.77 23.12 -2.64
CA GLN A 139 7.40 23.38 -4.03
C GLN A 139 7.38 22.09 -4.85
N ALA A 140 8.39 21.23 -4.69
CA ALA A 140 8.45 19.93 -5.35
C ALA A 140 7.34 19.01 -4.86
N LEU A 141 7.06 18.98 -3.55
CA LEU A 141 5.96 18.21 -2.97
C LEU A 141 4.60 18.64 -3.55
N ALA A 142 4.41 19.95 -3.79
CA ALA A 142 3.19 20.49 -4.37
C ALA A 142 2.95 20.07 -5.83
N LEU A 143 3.95 19.54 -6.53
CA LEU A 143 3.78 18.95 -7.87
C LEU A 143 3.03 17.62 -7.82
N CYS A 144 3.05 16.91 -6.69
CA CYS A 144 2.42 15.61 -6.53
C CYS A 144 0.89 15.69 -6.59
N PRO A 145 0.23 15.01 -7.56
CA PRO A 145 -1.22 14.89 -7.57
C PRO A 145 -1.72 14.03 -6.40
N THR A 146 -2.99 14.20 -6.07
CA THR A 146 -3.66 13.45 -5.00
C THR A 146 -4.25 12.11 -5.47
N SER A 147 -4.18 11.81 -6.77
CA SER A 147 -4.65 10.55 -7.36
C SER A 147 -3.90 9.34 -6.83
N TYR A 148 -4.47 8.16 -7.04
CA TYR A 148 -3.91 6.90 -6.58
C TYR A 148 -3.55 6.90 -5.08
N ASN A 149 -4.52 7.35 -4.27
CA ASN A 149 -4.37 7.42 -2.81
C ASN A 149 -3.12 8.15 -2.33
N TYR A 150 -2.77 9.27 -2.99
CA TYR A 150 -1.61 10.09 -2.64
C TYR A 150 -0.25 9.38 -2.77
N GLY A 151 -0.14 8.33 -3.58
CA GLY A 151 1.09 7.56 -3.74
C GLY A 151 2.31 8.43 -4.08
N CYS A 152 2.15 9.50 -4.87
CA CYS A 152 3.22 10.44 -5.16
C CYS A 152 3.78 11.13 -3.88
N LEU A 153 2.93 11.56 -2.95
CA LEU A 153 3.38 12.11 -1.65
C LEU A 153 4.14 11.07 -0.83
N HIS A 154 3.71 9.83 -0.88
CA HIS A 154 4.35 8.73 -0.15
C HIS A 154 5.75 8.46 -0.67
N GLY A 155 5.90 8.26 -1.98
CA GLY A 155 7.20 8.04 -2.62
C GLY A 155 8.14 9.24 -2.46
N PHE A 156 7.62 10.46 -2.49
CA PHE A 156 8.40 11.66 -2.23
C PHE A 156 9.07 11.64 -0.86
N PHE A 157 8.34 11.34 0.21
CA PHE A 157 8.92 11.27 1.56
C PHE A 157 9.76 10.01 1.76
N GLN A 158 9.43 8.90 1.11
CA GLN A 158 10.24 7.70 1.13
C GLN A 158 11.66 8.00 0.64
N HIS A 159 11.80 8.81 -0.41
CA HIS A 159 13.11 9.32 -0.85
C HIS A 159 13.66 10.41 0.08
N ALA A 160 13.00 11.56 0.13
CA ALA A 160 13.53 12.77 0.74
C ALA A 160 13.92 12.60 2.22
N PHE A 161 13.07 11.92 3.00
CA PHE A 161 13.35 11.65 4.40
C PHE A 161 14.14 10.35 4.60
N GLY A 162 13.84 9.31 3.85
CA GLY A 162 14.53 8.02 3.90
C GLY A 162 16.03 8.18 3.63
N MET A 163 16.40 8.98 2.65
CA MET A 163 17.80 9.31 2.32
C MET A 163 18.41 10.38 3.22
N GLY A 164 17.67 10.93 4.19
CA GLY A 164 18.18 11.94 5.11
C GLY A 164 18.38 13.32 4.51
N GLU A 165 17.77 13.62 3.35
CA GLU A 165 17.90 14.92 2.68
C GLU A 165 17.12 16.05 3.37
N ILE A 166 16.10 15.70 4.16
CA ILE A 166 15.34 16.64 4.99
C ILE A 166 15.28 16.19 6.45
N THR A 167 15.21 17.17 7.36
CA THR A 167 15.06 16.89 8.79
C THR A 167 13.60 16.55 9.14
N GLU A 168 13.40 15.80 10.24
CA GLU A 168 12.07 15.50 10.80
C GLU A 168 11.21 16.76 10.98
N LYS A 169 11.81 17.86 11.46
CA LYS A 169 11.13 19.14 11.65
C LYS A 169 10.69 19.77 10.33
N ALA A 170 11.53 19.71 9.30
CA ALA A 170 11.21 20.24 7.97
C ALA A 170 10.06 19.43 7.32
N ALA A 171 10.14 18.10 7.36
CA ALA A 171 9.10 17.21 6.85
C ALA A 171 7.76 17.42 7.56
N ALA A 172 7.76 17.47 8.89
CA ALA A 172 6.55 17.75 9.68
C ALA A 172 5.93 19.10 9.32
N LYS A 173 6.75 20.16 9.14
CA LYS A 173 6.27 21.48 8.72
C LYS A 173 5.64 21.45 7.33
N MET A 174 6.15 20.67 6.39
CA MET A 174 5.53 20.52 5.06
C MET A 174 4.13 19.91 5.20
N CYS A 175 3.98 18.84 5.99
CA CYS A 175 2.69 18.19 6.21
C CYS A 175 1.71 19.09 6.98
N ASP A 176 2.18 19.84 7.97
CA ASP A 176 1.36 20.82 8.69
C ASP A 176 0.79 21.89 7.76
N ASN A 177 1.59 22.39 6.82
CA ASN A 177 1.15 23.38 5.83
C ASN A 177 0.04 22.81 4.95
N LEU A 178 0.20 21.59 4.42
CA LEU A 178 -0.83 20.92 3.63
C LEU A 178 -2.10 20.65 4.44
N TRP A 179 -1.97 20.32 5.70
CA TRP A 179 -3.12 20.05 6.55
C TRP A 179 -3.93 21.32 6.90
N ARG A 180 -3.24 22.45 7.04
CA ARG A 180 -3.85 23.75 7.36
C ARG A 180 -4.39 24.49 6.15
N ASP A 181 -4.02 24.08 4.95
CA ASP A 181 -4.49 24.71 3.72
C ASP A 181 -5.98 24.41 3.50
N PRO A 182 -6.87 25.43 3.60
CA PRO A 182 -8.30 25.21 3.46
C PRO A 182 -8.73 24.93 2.01
N SER A 183 -7.86 25.17 1.05
CA SER A 183 -8.12 24.86 -0.37
C SER A 183 -7.93 23.37 -0.69
N LEU A 184 -7.22 22.62 0.19
CA LEU A 184 -6.95 21.20 0.01
C LEU A 184 -7.91 20.34 0.85
N PRO A 185 -8.25 19.13 0.37
CA PRO A 185 -8.92 18.13 1.20
C PRO A 185 -8.11 17.86 2.46
N PHE A 186 -8.76 17.74 3.61
CA PHE A 186 -8.09 17.46 4.89
C PHE A 186 -7.24 16.16 4.82
N LYS A 187 -7.68 15.18 4.05
CA LYS A 187 -6.97 13.93 3.78
C LYS A 187 -5.56 14.16 3.20
N THR A 188 -5.31 15.29 2.50
CA THR A 188 -3.99 15.60 1.91
C THR A 188 -2.91 15.71 2.99
N GLY A 189 -3.16 16.45 4.07
CA GLY A 189 -2.22 16.56 5.19
C GLY A 189 -2.03 15.23 5.94
N GLN A 190 -3.10 14.46 6.11
CA GLN A 190 -3.02 13.12 6.71
C GLN A 190 -2.16 12.19 5.86
N SER A 191 -2.37 12.17 4.54
CA SER A 191 -1.59 11.35 3.61
C SER A 191 -0.13 11.80 3.54
N CYS A 192 0.14 13.10 3.75
CA CYS A 192 1.51 13.59 3.90
C CYS A 192 2.22 12.96 5.12
N TYR A 193 1.59 12.95 6.28
CA TYR A 193 2.16 12.30 7.48
C TYR A 193 2.25 10.78 7.34
N HIS A 194 1.35 10.17 6.58
CA HIS A 194 1.45 8.76 6.23
C HIS A 194 2.70 8.52 5.35
N GLY A 195 2.91 9.31 4.32
CA GLY A 195 4.12 9.26 3.49
C GLY A 195 5.41 9.51 4.29
N LEU A 196 5.38 10.46 5.24
CA LEU A 196 6.50 10.65 6.17
C LEU A 196 6.78 9.38 6.98
N GLY A 197 5.76 8.60 7.34
CA GLY A 197 5.91 7.31 8.02
C GLY A 197 6.69 6.30 7.18
N HIS A 198 6.46 6.21 5.88
CA HIS A 198 7.27 5.41 4.96
C HIS A 198 8.74 5.83 5.01
N GLY A 199 9.02 7.12 4.82
CA GLY A 199 10.39 7.65 4.88
C GLY A 199 11.08 7.40 6.24
N ILE A 200 10.34 7.54 7.35
CA ILE A 200 10.85 7.24 8.71
C ILE A 200 11.24 5.76 8.84
N MET A 201 10.46 4.84 8.27
CA MET A 201 10.79 3.41 8.36
C MET A 201 12.06 3.08 7.59
N VAL A 202 12.23 3.63 6.39
CA VAL A 202 13.47 3.53 5.59
C VAL A 202 14.64 4.13 6.36
N HIS A 203 14.52 5.37 6.86
CA HIS A 203 15.57 6.07 7.64
C HIS A 203 15.94 5.33 8.94
N ALA A 204 15.00 4.61 9.52
CA ALA A 204 15.26 3.76 10.70
C ALA A 204 15.95 2.44 10.36
N ASP A 205 16.31 2.18 9.11
CA ASP A 205 16.84 0.89 8.61
C ASP A 205 15.90 -0.28 8.94
N TYR A 206 14.60 -0.05 8.80
CA TYR A 206 13.54 -1.02 9.09
C TYR A 206 13.51 -1.52 10.55
N ILE A 207 14.11 -0.78 11.47
CA ILE A 207 14.05 -1.06 12.92
C ILE A 207 12.74 -0.47 13.47
N LEU A 208 11.68 -1.28 13.49
CA LEU A 208 10.32 -0.86 13.85
C LEU A 208 10.22 -0.04 15.15
N PRO A 209 10.83 -0.44 16.30
CA PRO A 209 10.73 0.36 17.51
C PRO A 209 11.38 1.76 17.40
N LYS A 210 12.43 1.91 16.57
CA LYS A 210 13.06 3.19 16.30
C LYS A 210 12.13 4.08 15.48
N ALA A 211 11.55 3.56 14.42
CA ALA A 211 10.63 4.28 13.55
C ALA A 211 9.38 4.78 14.32
N LEU A 212 8.76 3.93 15.13
CA LEU A 212 7.60 4.30 15.95
C LEU A 212 7.91 5.43 16.93
N LYS A 213 9.08 5.40 17.59
CA LYS A 213 9.52 6.48 18.49
C LYS A 213 9.74 7.81 17.75
N MET A 214 10.10 7.79 16.48
CA MET A 214 10.23 9.02 15.69
C MET A 214 8.84 9.62 15.42
N CYS A 215 7.86 8.83 15.01
CA CYS A 215 6.47 9.28 14.88
C CYS A 215 5.87 9.82 16.20
N ASP A 216 6.26 9.25 17.37
CA ASP A 216 5.78 9.69 18.68
C ASP A 216 6.14 11.15 19.00
N LYS A 217 7.17 11.71 18.38
CA LYS A 217 7.59 13.10 18.56
C LYS A 217 6.69 14.12 17.86
N LEU A 218 5.83 13.67 16.96
CA LEU A 218 4.87 14.56 16.30
C LEU A 218 3.86 15.10 17.34
N ASN A 219 3.56 16.38 17.23
CA ASN A 219 2.83 17.12 18.27
C ASN A 219 1.33 16.78 18.37
N TRP A 220 0.78 16.13 17.35
CA TRP A 220 -0.65 15.93 17.25
C TRP A 220 -1.01 14.45 17.04
N LEU A 221 -2.02 13.94 17.75
CA LEU A 221 -2.35 12.52 17.73
C LEU A 221 -2.75 12.00 16.34
N PRO A 222 -3.58 12.69 15.53
CA PRO A 222 -3.86 12.25 14.16
C PRO A 222 -2.61 12.21 13.27
N ALA A 223 -1.66 13.15 13.41
CA ALA A 223 -0.38 13.10 12.71
C ALA A 223 0.43 11.87 13.11
N ARG A 224 0.49 11.56 14.42
CA ARG A 224 1.14 10.34 14.92
C ARG A 224 0.50 9.08 14.37
N ARG A 225 -0.85 9.00 14.37
CA ARG A 225 -1.58 7.85 13.81
C ARG A 225 -1.29 7.65 12.33
N ALA A 226 -1.31 8.73 11.53
CA ALA A 226 -0.99 8.66 10.11
C ALA A 226 0.46 8.22 9.87
N CYS A 227 1.40 8.75 10.65
CA CYS A 227 2.81 8.36 10.61
C CYS A 227 3.00 6.88 10.98
N TRP A 228 2.41 6.41 12.07
CA TRP A 228 2.46 4.98 12.45
C TRP A 228 1.89 4.10 11.35
N GLN A 229 0.79 4.52 10.69
CA GLN A 229 0.18 3.78 9.59
C GLN A 229 1.17 3.62 8.43
N GLY A 230 1.86 4.69 8.03
CA GLY A 230 2.90 4.62 6.99
C GLY A 230 4.09 3.75 7.40
N VAL A 231 4.54 3.85 8.67
CA VAL A 231 5.58 2.97 9.22
C VAL A 231 5.16 1.50 9.11
N PHE A 232 3.92 1.15 9.48
CA PHE A 232 3.48 -0.24 9.42
C PHE A 232 3.26 -0.74 7.99
N MET A 233 2.78 0.11 7.07
CA MET A 233 2.66 -0.26 5.66
C MET A 233 4.04 -0.58 5.07
N GLU A 234 5.02 0.29 5.26
CA GLU A 234 6.40 0.06 4.79
C GLU A 234 7.04 -1.16 5.46
N ASN A 235 6.74 -1.41 6.75
CA ASN A 235 7.21 -2.59 7.46
C ASN A 235 6.67 -3.90 6.86
N VAL A 236 5.38 -3.92 6.50
CA VAL A 236 4.76 -5.08 5.83
C VAL A 236 5.36 -5.27 4.43
N ASP A 237 5.52 -4.20 3.67
CA ASP A 237 6.12 -4.25 2.34
C ASP A 237 7.53 -4.84 2.39
N ALA A 238 8.35 -4.39 3.34
CA ALA A 238 9.69 -4.95 3.57
C ALA A 238 9.65 -6.45 3.93
N ALA A 239 8.65 -6.87 4.73
CA ALA A 239 8.47 -8.28 5.08
C ALA A 239 8.06 -9.13 3.87
N LEU A 240 7.25 -8.60 2.96
CA LEU A 240 6.89 -9.28 1.72
C LEU A 240 8.10 -9.46 0.80
N GLU A 241 9.07 -8.57 0.88
CA GLU A 241 10.35 -8.60 0.15
C GLU A 241 11.46 -9.46 0.79
N GLY A 242 11.16 -10.19 1.85
CA GLY A 242 12.13 -11.08 2.51
C GLY A 242 12.93 -10.43 3.63
N ARG A 243 12.51 -9.27 4.14
CA ARG A 243 13.11 -8.57 5.29
C ARG A 243 12.26 -8.71 6.57
N GLU A 244 11.48 -9.78 6.66
CA GLU A 244 10.49 -10.01 7.73
C GLU A 244 11.10 -9.94 9.14
N GLN A 245 12.33 -10.41 9.32
CA GLN A 245 12.98 -10.47 10.64
C GLN A 245 13.28 -9.08 11.22
N LYS A 246 13.69 -8.11 10.39
CA LYS A 246 13.93 -6.72 10.83
C LYS A 246 12.65 -6.06 11.35
N GLY A 247 11.52 -6.36 10.73
CA GLY A 247 10.19 -5.85 11.10
C GLY A 247 9.49 -6.61 12.22
N GLY A 248 10.07 -7.73 12.69
CA GLY A 248 9.48 -8.56 13.75
C GLY A 248 8.39 -9.53 13.27
N PHE A 249 8.31 -9.81 11.96
CA PHE A 249 7.39 -10.80 11.39
C PHE A 249 7.95 -12.21 11.50
N THR A 250 7.09 -13.21 11.75
CA THR A 250 7.44 -14.61 11.77
C THR A 250 6.25 -15.49 11.36
N PHE A 251 6.53 -16.59 10.67
CA PHE A 251 5.47 -17.50 10.22
C PHE A 251 4.84 -18.28 11.39
N GLU A 252 5.58 -18.52 12.48
CA GLU A 252 5.11 -19.23 13.68
C GLU A 252 4.13 -18.37 14.49
N ARG A 253 4.22 -17.04 14.36
CA ARG A 253 3.37 -16.08 15.03
C ARG A 253 2.79 -15.10 14.03
N PRO A 254 1.75 -15.49 13.28
CA PRO A 254 1.20 -14.70 12.18
C PRO A 254 0.73 -13.30 12.55
N LEU A 255 0.37 -13.07 13.82
CA LEU A 255 -0.08 -11.77 14.35
C LEU A 255 1.08 -10.89 14.84
N ALA A 256 2.32 -11.39 14.86
CA ALA A 256 3.49 -10.58 15.15
C ALA A 256 3.79 -9.64 13.95
N PRO A 257 4.34 -8.44 14.20
CA PRO A 257 4.69 -7.87 15.50
C PRO A 257 3.50 -7.24 16.26
N CYS A 258 2.31 -7.10 15.64
CA CYS A 258 1.22 -6.27 16.14
C CYS A 258 0.77 -6.64 17.56
N GLU A 259 0.63 -7.93 17.85
CA GLU A 259 0.19 -8.42 19.16
C GLU A 259 1.19 -8.16 20.30
N GLN A 260 2.46 -7.85 19.96
CA GLN A 260 3.55 -7.63 20.92
C GLN A 260 3.79 -6.14 21.20
N LEU A 261 3.17 -5.26 20.39
CA LEU A 261 3.35 -3.83 20.51
C LEU A 261 2.52 -3.24 21.65
N ASN A 262 2.93 -2.05 22.13
CA ASN A 262 2.09 -1.27 23.02
C ASN A 262 0.71 -0.99 22.37
N GLU A 263 -0.35 -1.03 23.17
CA GLU A 263 -1.74 -0.88 22.72
C GLU A 263 -1.97 0.33 21.82
N LYS A 264 -1.29 1.45 22.09
CA LYS A 264 -1.41 2.69 21.27
C LYS A 264 -1.06 2.50 19.80
N TYR A 265 -0.25 1.48 19.46
CA TYR A 265 0.16 1.20 18.08
C TYR A 265 -0.65 0.08 17.44
N GLN A 266 -1.29 -0.78 18.24
CA GLN A 266 -1.87 -2.04 17.76
C GLN A 266 -2.90 -1.83 16.67
N TYR A 267 -3.79 -0.83 16.81
CA TYR A 267 -4.79 -0.55 15.79
C TYR A 267 -4.14 -0.27 14.43
N GLN A 268 -3.15 0.64 14.38
CA GLN A 268 -2.47 1.01 13.13
C GLN A 268 -1.62 -0.13 12.56
N CYS A 269 -1.09 -1.00 13.42
CA CYS A 269 -0.40 -2.20 12.99
C CYS A 269 -1.37 -3.18 12.34
N PHE A 270 -2.45 -3.55 13.03
CA PHE A 270 -3.38 -4.55 12.56
C PHE A 270 -4.14 -4.13 11.29
N ILE A 271 -4.48 -2.85 11.12
CA ILE A 271 -5.17 -2.38 9.90
C ILE A 271 -4.29 -2.49 8.64
N ASN A 272 -2.97 -2.60 8.78
CA ASN A 272 -2.03 -2.79 7.67
C ASN A 272 -1.52 -4.23 7.57
N HIS A 273 -2.03 -5.19 8.36
CA HIS A 273 -1.42 -6.50 8.52
C HIS A 273 -1.88 -7.56 7.49
N SER A 274 -2.91 -7.25 6.70
CA SER A 274 -3.56 -8.23 5.81
C SER A 274 -2.63 -8.86 4.78
N ALA A 275 -1.74 -8.09 4.16
CA ALA A 275 -0.84 -8.62 3.13
C ALA A 275 0.14 -9.66 3.71
N TRP A 276 0.61 -9.47 4.95
CA TRP A 276 1.39 -10.47 5.66
C TRP A 276 0.56 -11.73 5.95
N LEU A 277 -0.68 -11.59 6.44
CA LEU A 277 -1.57 -12.73 6.65
C LEU A 277 -1.84 -13.50 5.35
N MET A 278 -1.99 -12.80 4.22
CA MET A 278 -2.12 -13.45 2.91
C MET A 278 -0.87 -14.23 2.51
N LYS A 279 0.34 -13.74 2.83
CA LYS A 279 1.60 -14.49 2.64
C LYS A 279 1.62 -15.75 3.51
N VAL A 280 1.33 -15.64 4.81
CA VAL A 280 1.37 -16.76 5.77
C VAL A 280 0.34 -17.84 5.44
N TYR A 281 -0.87 -17.43 5.09
CA TYR A 281 -1.98 -18.36 4.83
C TYR A 281 -2.21 -18.65 3.35
N HIS A 282 -1.21 -18.40 2.49
CA HIS A 282 -1.27 -18.71 1.06
C HIS A 282 -2.55 -18.19 0.39
N ARG A 283 -2.92 -16.95 0.71
CA ARG A 283 -4.12 -16.24 0.21
C ARG A 283 -5.46 -16.84 0.67
N ASP A 284 -5.45 -17.69 1.69
CA ASP A 284 -6.69 -18.19 2.31
C ASP A 284 -7.28 -17.14 3.27
N VAL A 285 -8.26 -16.40 2.78
CA VAL A 285 -8.98 -15.37 3.51
C VAL A 285 -9.67 -15.91 4.77
N SER A 286 -10.20 -17.15 4.72
CA SER A 286 -10.87 -17.78 5.86
C SER A 286 -9.89 -18.01 7.01
N GLN A 287 -8.71 -18.57 6.71
CA GLN A 287 -7.67 -18.80 7.72
C GLN A 287 -7.13 -17.48 8.28
N ALA A 288 -6.93 -16.46 7.44
CA ALA A 288 -6.50 -15.15 7.88
C ALA A 288 -7.53 -14.49 8.83
N ALA A 289 -8.82 -14.54 8.48
CA ALA A 289 -9.88 -14.03 9.35
C ALA A 289 -9.98 -14.82 10.68
N GLN A 290 -9.82 -16.14 10.65
CA GLN A 290 -9.75 -16.96 11.86
C GLN A 290 -8.53 -16.59 12.74
N ALA A 291 -7.40 -16.28 12.16
CA ALA A 291 -6.24 -15.80 12.91
C ALA A 291 -6.54 -14.47 13.60
N CYS A 292 -7.21 -13.53 12.91
CA CYS A 292 -7.62 -12.24 13.48
C CYS A 292 -8.48 -12.38 14.75
N LEU A 293 -9.29 -13.43 14.87
CA LEU A 293 -10.09 -13.69 16.09
C LEU A 293 -9.21 -14.02 17.32
N LYS A 294 -7.92 -14.32 17.13
CA LYS A 294 -6.95 -14.56 18.21
C LYS A 294 -6.13 -13.32 18.56
N ALA A 295 -6.35 -12.21 17.88
CA ALA A 295 -5.69 -10.93 18.19
C ALA A 295 -6.13 -10.43 19.59
N PRO A 296 -5.37 -9.51 20.23
CA PRO A 296 -5.83 -8.84 21.44
C PRO A 296 -7.24 -8.28 21.24
N THR A 297 -8.12 -8.44 22.23
CA THR A 297 -9.56 -8.15 22.11
C THR A 297 -9.85 -6.77 21.50
N ALA A 298 -9.11 -5.74 21.91
CA ALA A 298 -9.25 -4.38 21.37
C ALA A 298 -8.84 -4.25 19.88
N SER A 299 -8.11 -5.23 19.34
CA SER A 299 -7.54 -5.19 18.00
C SER A 299 -8.18 -6.18 17.02
N VAL A 300 -9.08 -7.06 17.48
CA VAL A 300 -9.76 -8.04 16.62
C VAL A 300 -10.45 -7.35 15.45
N THR A 301 -11.18 -6.28 15.70
CA THR A 301 -11.89 -5.52 14.66
C THR A 301 -10.91 -4.96 13.62
N ALA A 302 -9.81 -4.31 14.04
CA ALA A 302 -8.82 -3.76 13.11
C ALA A 302 -8.17 -4.84 12.24
N CYS A 303 -7.86 -6.02 12.81
CA CYS A 303 -7.33 -7.14 12.06
C CYS A 303 -8.33 -7.68 11.03
N LEU A 304 -9.60 -7.90 11.42
CA LEU A 304 -10.65 -8.34 10.50
C LEU A 304 -10.93 -7.30 9.40
N GLU A 305 -10.94 -6.02 9.75
CA GLU A 305 -11.07 -4.92 8.79
C GLU A 305 -9.91 -4.95 7.77
N SER A 306 -8.67 -5.16 8.21
CA SER A 306 -7.53 -5.21 7.27
C SER A 306 -7.70 -6.31 6.21
N VAL A 307 -8.15 -7.50 6.62
CA VAL A 307 -8.43 -8.60 5.67
C VAL A 307 -9.65 -8.29 4.81
N GLY A 308 -10.66 -7.63 5.38
CA GLY A 308 -11.89 -7.23 4.66
C GLY A 308 -11.65 -6.17 3.58
N LEU A 309 -10.67 -5.26 3.77
CA LEU A 309 -10.28 -4.28 2.74
C LEU A 309 -9.86 -4.95 1.42
N LEU A 310 -9.29 -6.15 1.48
CA LEU A 310 -8.86 -6.90 0.30
C LEU A 310 -10.04 -7.34 -0.58
N ALA A 311 -11.24 -7.45 -0.01
CA ALA A 311 -12.40 -7.98 -0.70
C ALA A 311 -12.85 -7.14 -1.90
N THR A 312 -12.59 -5.84 -1.89
CA THR A 312 -12.89 -4.92 -3.01
C THR A 312 -11.63 -4.28 -3.59
N SER A 313 -10.47 -4.80 -3.28
CA SER A 313 -9.20 -4.36 -3.87
C SER A 313 -9.02 -4.95 -5.27
N SER A 314 -8.93 -4.10 -6.29
CA SER A 314 -8.66 -4.53 -7.67
C SER A 314 -7.33 -5.28 -7.80
N THR A 315 -6.37 -4.99 -6.94
CA THR A 315 -5.05 -5.65 -6.90
C THR A 315 -5.13 -7.05 -6.27
N TRP A 316 -5.92 -7.21 -5.19
CA TRP A 316 -5.94 -8.46 -4.44
C TRP A 316 -7.01 -9.46 -4.89
N GLN A 317 -8.20 -8.99 -5.33
CA GLN A 317 -9.28 -9.89 -5.75
C GLN A 317 -8.85 -10.95 -6.75
N PRO A 318 -8.07 -10.61 -7.82
CA PRO A 318 -7.62 -11.61 -8.78
C PRO A 318 -6.81 -12.75 -8.16
N ALA A 319 -6.13 -12.47 -7.04
CA ALA A 319 -5.32 -13.44 -6.32
C ALA A 319 -6.08 -14.24 -5.27
N LEU A 320 -7.26 -13.76 -4.86
CA LEU A 320 -8.08 -14.37 -3.80
C LEU A 320 -9.18 -15.28 -4.34
N LEU A 321 -9.54 -15.17 -5.62
CA LEU A 321 -10.59 -15.94 -6.27
C LEU A 321 -10.02 -16.74 -7.44
N ARG A 322 -10.53 -17.94 -7.65
CA ARG A 322 -10.24 -18.71 -8.86
C ARG A 322 -10.83 -17.99 -10.07
N THR A 323 -10.23 -18.17 -11.24
CA THR A 323 -10.67 -17.50 -12.47
C THR A 323 -12.13 -17.81 -12.82
N ASP A 324 -12.59 -19.04 -12.53
CA ASP A 324 -13.97 -19.49 -12.78
C ASP A 324 -14.99 -18.95 -11.75
N GLU A 325 -14.55 -18.43 -10.62
CA GLU A 325 -15.39 -17.80 -9.60
C GLU A 325 -15.59 -16.30 -9.83
N ARG A 326 -14.74 -15.66 -10.63
CA ARG A 326 -14.70 -14.20 -10.82
C ARG A 326 -15.86 -13.71 -11.64
N LYS A 327 -16.46 -12.61 -11.19
CA LYS A 327 -17.60 -11.94 -11.83
C LYS A 327 -17.32 -10.44 -11.96
N THR A 328 -17.93 -9.66 -11.10
CA THR A 328 -17.70 -8.20 -11.01
C THR A 328 -16.99 -7.87 -9.69
N LEU A 329 -16.34 -6.72 -9.64
CA LEU A 329 -15.65 -6.23 -8.42
C LEU A 329 -16.55 -6.35 -7.16
N LEU A 330 -17.81 -6.01 -7.29
CA LEU A 330 -18.75 -6.01 -6.15
C LEU A 330 -19.20 -7.43 -5.77
N GLU A 331 -19.55 -8.27 -6.74
CA GLU A 331 -19.95 -9.67 -6.48
C GLU A 331 -18.79 -10.48 -5.91
N ASP A 332 -17.59 -10.26 -6.45
CA ASP A 332 -16.36 -10.87 -5.98
C ASP A 332 -16.08 -10.45 -4.53
N GLY A 333 -16.26 -9.17 -4.21
CA GLY A 333 -16.14 -8.64 -2.85
C GLY A 333 -17.07 -9.32 -1.87
N TRP A 334 -18.34 -9.51 -2.24
CA TRP A 334 -19.28 -10.27 -1.41
C TRP A 334 -18.90 -11.74 -1.29
N THR A 335 -18.47 -12.39 -2.38
CA THR A 335 -18.00 -13.79 -2.37
C THR A 335 -16.83 -13.98 -1.41
N ILE A 336 -15.88 -13.03 -1.37
CA ILE A 336 -14.75 -13.05 -0.42
C ILE A 336 -15.25 -12.89 1.01
N CYS A 337 -16.17 -11.94 1.28
CA CYS A 337 -16.72 -11.75 2.62
C CYS A 337 -17.50 -12.98 3.12
N GLN A 338 -18.13 -13.74 2.24
CA GLN A 338 -18.79 -14.99 2.61
C GLN A 338 -17.82 -16.07 3.16
N ARG A 339 -16.53 -15.99 2.83
CA ARG A 339 -15.50 -16.90 3.34
C ARG A 339 -15.05 -16.57 4.77
N PHE A 340 -15.41 -15.40 5.30
CA PHE A 340 -15.18 -15.06 6.69
C PHE A 340 -16.03 -15.92 7.62
N PRO A 341 -15.58 -16.20 8.87
CA PRO A 341 -16.45 -16.75 9.92
C PRO A 341 -17.73 -15.92 10.03
N GLU A 342 -18.86 -16.58 10.19
CA GLU A 342 -20.17 -15.93 10.14
C GLU A 342 -20.29 -14.71 11.07
N ALA A 343 -19.77 -14.84 12.30
CA ALA A 343 -19.80 -13.77 13.30
C ALA A 343 -18.95 -12.54 12.91
N SER A 344 -18.05 -12.65 11.92
CA SER A 344 -17.16 -11.57 11.46
C SER A 344 -17.42 -11.09 10.02
N ARG A 345 -18.41 -11.64 9.33
CA ARG A 345 -18.77 -11.21 7.97
C ARG A 345 -19.17 -9.74 7.91
N GLY A 346 -19.85 -9.24 8.95
CA GLY A 346 -20.20 -7.83 9.03
C GLY A 346 -18.99 -6.90 8.98
N GLN A 347 -17.91 -7.24 9.67
CA GLN A 347 -16.65 -6.48 9.63
C GLN A 347 -16.04 -6.49 8.22
N CYS A 348 -16.06 -7.65 7.52
CA CYS A 348 -15.61 -7.70 6.13
C CYS A 348 -16.45 -6.79 5.22
N VAL A 349 -17.77 -6.83 5.32
CA VAL A 349 -18.66 -5.99 4.50
C VAL A 349 -18.38 -4.50 4.71
N ILE A 350 -18.21 -4.07 5.96
CA ILE A 350 -17.91 -2.68 6.28
C ILE A 350 -16.53 -2.29 5.76
N ALA A 351 -15.52 -3.14 5.93
CA ALA A 351 -14.18 -2.86 5.43
C ALA A 351 -14.13 -2.83 3.89
N ALA A 352 -14.78 -3.77 3.22
CA ALA A 352 -14.91 -3.77 1.76
C ALA A 352 -15.57 -2.49 1.23
N LEU A 353 -16.64 -2.02 1.92
CA LEU A 353 -17.28 -0.75 1.61
C LEU A 353 -16.33 0.44 1.84
N ASP A 354 -15.62 0.46 2.97
CA ASP A 354 -14.67 1.52 3.29
C ASP A 354 -13.54 1.60 2.24
N ASN A 355 -13.09 0.46 1.71
CA ASN A 355 -12.12 0.43 0.62
C ASN A 355 -12.69 1.04 -0.68
N LEU A 356 -13.93 0.70 -1.07
CA LEU A 356 -14.61 1.31 -2.22
C LEU A 356 -14.73 2.83 -2.06
N MET A 357 -15.07 3.30 -0.85
CA MET A 357 -15.21 4.72 -0.55
C MET A 357 -13.88 5.48 -0.45
N ASN A 358 -12.77 4.77 -0.26
CA ASN A 358 -11.44 5.37 -0.13
C ASN A 358 -10.65 5.40 -1.45
N SER A 359 -11.04 4.65 -2.45
CA SER A 359 -10.30 4.44 -3.71
C SER A 359 -10.39 5.61 -4.72
N GLY A 360 -10.16 6.84 -4.26
CA GLY A 360 -9.86 8.02 -5.11
C GLY A 360 -11.06 8.71 -5.77
N SER A 361 -11.92 8.03 -6.48
CA SER A 361 -13.20 8.55 -6.96
C SER A 361 -14.32 7.85 -6.21
N VAL A 362 -14.78 8.46 -5.11
CA VAL A 362 -15.91 7.93 -4.35
C VAL A 362 -17.15 7.87 -5.23
N ASP A 363 -17.48 6.69 -5.75
CA ASP A 363 -18.76 6.44 -6.39
C ASP A 363 -19.76 5.94 -5.35
N ILE A 364 -20.54 6.87 -4.79
CA ILE A 364 -21.62 6.54 -3.84
C ILE A 364 -22.62 5.55 -4.47
N GLN A 365 -22.82 5.57 -5.78
CA GLN A 365 -23.68 4.61 -6.44
C GLN A 365 -23.09 3.20 -6.40
N GLN A 366 -21.78 3.08 -6.62
CA GLN A 366 -21.07 1.82 -6.49
C GLN A 366 -21.11 1.29 -5.05
N ALA A 367 -20.90 2.15 -4.06
CA ALA A 367 -21.03 1.81 -2.65
C ALA A 367 -22.44 1.32 -2.29
N ARG A 368 -23.49 2.00 -2.77
CA ARG A 368 -24.89 1.57 -2.61
C ARG A 368 -25.19 0.27 -3.34
N ALA A 369 -24.65 0.07 -4.54
CA ALA A 369 -24.80 -1.17 -5.30
C ALA A 369 -24.17 -2.35 -4.54
N PHE A 370 -22.98 -2.17 -3.93
CA PHE A 370 -22.38 -3.17 -3.06
C PHE A 370 -23.29 -3.53 -1.89
N CYS A 371 -23.82 -2.54 -1.18
CA CYS A 371 -24.79 -2.79 -0.10
C CYS A 371 -26.07 -3.47 -0.58
N GLY A 372 -26.41 -3.33 -1.86
CA GLY A 372 -27.58 -4.01 -2.48
C GLY A 372 -27.41 -5.51 -2.65
N ILE A 373 -26.17 -5.99 -2.84
CA ILE A 373 -25.87 -7.40 -3.12
C ILE A 373 -25.40 -8.20 -1.90
N VAL A 374 -24.97 -7.53 -0.83
CA VAL A 374 -24.62 -8.23 0.43
C VAL A 374 -25.87 -8.84 1.06
N GLY A 375 -25.68 -9.89 1.85
CA GLY A 375 -26.79 -10.56 2.55
C GLY A 375 -27.65 -9.59 3.36
N GLU A 376 -28.95 -9.84 3.43
CA GLU A 376 -29.94 -8.93 4.02
C GLU A 376 -29.58 -8.50 5.47
N ASN A 377 -28.99 -9.41 6.24
CA ASN A 377 -28.54 -9.16 7.61
C ASN A 377 -27.43 -8.09 7.71
N TYR A 378 -26.73 -7.79 6.63
CA TYR A 378 -25.61 -6.82 6.59
C TYR A 378 -25.99 -5.52 5.88
N ARG A 379 -27.11 -5.52 5.13
CA ARG A 379 -27.49 -4.40 4.25
C ARG A 379 -27.70 -3.10 5.00
N THR A 380 -28.44 -3.12 6.11
CA THR A 380 -28.71 -1.91 6.90
C THR A 380 -27.41 -1.30 7.41
N ALA A 381 -26.55 -2.09 8.07
CA ALA A 381 -25.26 -1.60 8.57
C ALA A 381 -24.35 -1.08 7.45
N CYS A 382 -24.38 -1.72 6.26
CA CYS A 382 -23.65 -1.27 5.08
C CYS A 382 -24.15 0.10 4.60
N LEU A 383 -25.47 0.29 4.49
CA LEU A 383 -26.04 1.56 4.03
C LEU A 383 -25.83 2.70 5.04
N ASP A 384 -25.94 2.41 6.35
CA ASP A 384 -25.71 3.36 7.43
C ASP A 384 -24.25 3.82 7.48
N ARG A 385 -23.33 2.98 6.99
CA ARG A 385 -21.91 3.30 6.90
C ARG A 385 -21.58 4.29 5.79
N ILE A 386 -22.39 4.35 4.71
CA ILE A 386 -22.20 5.29 3.60
C ILE A 386 -22.35 6.73 4.11
N GLY A 387 -21.33 7.54 3.93
CA GLY A 387 -21.30 8.94 4.38
C GLY A 387 -20.77 9.13 5.81
N GLY A 388 -20.42 8.06 6.51
CA GLY A 388 -19.67 8.16 7.77
C GLY A 388 -18.17 8.36 7.54
N ASP A 389 -17.48 8.92 8.54
CA ASP A 389 -16.02 9.04 8.52
C ASP A 389 -15.36 7.66 8.52
N LEU A 390 -14.32 7.51 7.69
CA LEU A 390 -13.51 6.29 7.70
C LEU A 390 -12.78 6.18 9.05
N ARG A 391 -12.84 5.01 9.69
CA ARG A 391 -12.33 4.80 11.06
C ARG A 391 -10.85 5.08 11.24
N TYR A 392 -10.08 4.92 10.17
CA TYR A 392 -8.64 5.18 10.18
C TYR A 392 -8.26 6.62 9.81
N LEU A 393 -9.24 7.44 9.43
CA LEU A 393 -9.06 8.86 9.19
C LEU A 393 -9.34 9.66 10.47
N ALA A 394 -8.84 10.89 10.52
CA ALA A 394 -9.22 11.83 11.57
C ALA A 394 -10.71 12.15 11.48
N THR A 395 -11.40 12.15 12.61
CA THR A 395 -12.81 12.50 12.68
C THR A 395 -13.04 13.97 12.32
N GLN A 396 -14.25 14.34 11.91
CA GLN A 396 -14.60 15.73 11.60
C GLN A 396 -14.30 16.66 12.78
N ALA A 397 -14.55 16.23 14.01
CA ALA A 397 -14.25 17.02 15.22
C ALA A 397 -12.74 17.25 15.40
N GLU A 398 -11.91 16.23 15.14
CA GLU A 398 -10.44 16.34 15.16
C GLU A 398 -9.97 17.31 14.06
N GLN A 399 -10.55 17.21 12.86
CA GLN A 399 -10.26 18.10 11.73
C GLN A 399 -10.55 19.56 12.05
N ASP A 400 -11.72 19.84 12.58
CA ASP A 400 -12.15 21.20 12.92
C ASP A 400 -11.30 21.79 14.05
N SER A 401 -10.98 20.99 15.06
CA SER A 401 -10.11 21.38 16.16
C SER A 401 -8.71 21.78 15.66
N TYR A 402 -8.13 20.99 14.76
CA TYR A 402 -6.81 21.27 14.20
C TYR A 402 -6.81 22.55 13.37
N ARG A 403 -7.80 22.73 12.49
CA ARG A 403 -7.95 23.97 11.70
C ARG A 403 -8.09 25.21 12.56
N GLN A 404 -8.71 25.08 13.74
CA GLN A 404 -8.84 26.16 14.73
C GLN A 404 -7.58 26.38 15.58
N GLY A 405 -6.50 25.65 15.33
CA GLY A 405 -5.25 25.76 16.11
C GLY A 405 -5.33 25.15 17.51
N LYS A 406 -6.36 24.36 17.81
CA LYS A 406 -6.51 23.66 19.09
C LYS A 406 -5.73 22.34 19.03
N THR A 407 -4.83 22.11 19.98
CA THR A 407 -4.18 20.82 20.17
C THR A 407 -5.12 19.88 20.92
N LEU A 408 -5.51 18.77 20.28
CA LEU A 408 -6.15 17.67 20.99
C LEU A 408 -5.03 16.79 21.58
N HIS A 409 -4.97 16.72 22.89
CA HIS A 409 -4.01 15.91 23.66
C HIS A 409 -4.41 14.44 23.68
#